data_e2f0ca582885cd6f49aa5935e57ebb2b
#
_entry.id   e2f0ca582885cd6f49aa5935e57ebb2b
#
_cell.length_a   1.000
_cell.length_b   1.000
_cell.length_c   1.000
_cell.angle_alpha   90.00
_cell.angle_beta   90.00
_cell.angle_gamma   90.00
#
_symmetry.space_group_name_H-M   'P 1'
#
loop_
_entity.id
_entity.type
_entity.pdbx_description
1 polymer ?
#
loop_
_entity_poly.entity_id
_entity_poly.type
_entity_poly.pdbx_seq_one_letter_code
_entity_poly.pdbx_strand_id
1 'polypeptide(L)'
;MGNKIFVSYKYGDNQVENLSVYSDSTVRDYVDEFERQLDSSDNIYKGESDGEDLSNLSDSTIWEKLKDRIYDSSVTVVFISPGMREWWKSDRDQWIPWEVSYSLKETSRRNKNGDSVTSHCNAMVAVVLPDETGSYSYYLESKSCCAGGCTMHHTNNLFTIVKKNKFNRVKNSSNRNCDNNDTIWTGTCSYIEAVKWSSFIMDYQKYIEKAIERQENIDEYDICKEV
;
A
#
# COMPACT_ATOMS: atom_id res chain seq x y z
N MET A 1 13.14 7.64 -16.33
CA MET A 1 13.92 6.91 -15.30
C MET A 1 12.91 6.07 -14.54
N GLY A 2 13.09 4.75 -14.50
CA GLY A 2 12.13 3.86 -13.85
C GLY A 2 12.08 4.03 -12.35
N ASN A 3 10.92 3.77 -11.75
CA ASN A 3 10.73 3.81 -10.31
C ASN A 3 11.16 2.49 -9.67
N LYS A 4 11.70 2.56 -8.46
CA LYS A 4 11.99 1.39 -7.63
C LYS A 4 10.80 1.16 -6.71
N ILE A 5 10.15 0.01 -6.84
CA ILE A 5 8.86 -0.28 -6.21
C ILE A 5 9.02 -1.39 -5.19
N PHE A 6 8.68 -1.10 -3.95
CA PHE A 6 8.53 -2.08 -2.87
C PHE A 6 7.04 -2.44 -2.70
N VAL A 7 6.73 -3.71 -2.49
CA VAL A 7 5.36 -4.17 -2.22
C VAL A 7 5.28 -4.72 -0.80
N SER A 8 4.39 -4.14 0.01
CA SER A 8 4.09 -4.56 1.38
C SER A 8 2.78 -5.35 1.39
N TYR A 9 2.80 -6.61 1.84
CA TYR A 9 1.66 -7.51 1.78
C TYR A 9 1.75 -8.66 2.80
N LYS A 10 0.63 -9.37 3.03
CA LYS A 10 0.59 -10.59 3.84
C LYS A 10 0.80 -11.81 2.95
N TYR A 11 2.00 -12.40 3.01
CA TYR A 11 2.45 -13.48 2.13
C TYR A 11 1.47 -14.67 2.04
N GLY A 12 1.05 -15.20 3.17
CA GLY A 12 0.21 -16.41 3.25
C GLY A 12 -1.30 -16.14 3.26
N ASP A 13 -1.77 -14.94 2.95
CA ASP A 13 -3.20 -14.67 2.89
C ASP A 13 -3.81 -15.25 1.62
N ASN A 14 -4.75 -16.19 1.79
CA ASN A 14 -5.49 -16.87 0.72
C ASN A 14 -6.96 -16.44 0.64
N GLN A 15 -7.37 -15.42 1.39
CA GLN A 15 -8.74 -14.90 1.38
C GLN A 15 -8.96 -13.95 0.20
N VAL A 16 -8.44 -14.30 -0.97
CA VAL A 16 -8.50 -13.51 -2.20
C VAL A 16 -9.08 -14.33 -3.34
N GLU A 17 -9.63 -13.68 -4.35
CA GLU A 17 -10.14 -14.32 -5.55
C GLU A 17 -9.04 -15.09 -6.28
N ASN A 18 -9.37 -16.25 -6.82
CA ASN A 18 -8.44 -17.03 -7.62
C ASN A 18 -8.16 -16.33 -8.96
N LEU A 19 -6.89 -16.08 -9.26
CA LEU A 19 -6.44 -15.54 -10.55
C LEU A 19 -6.61 -16.56 -11.69
N SER A 20 -6.74 -17.84 -11.33
CA SER A 20 -6.94 -18.95 -12.27
C SER A 20 -8.01 -19.90 -11.74
N VAL A 21 -8.81 -20.45 -12.64
CA VAL A 21 -9.80 -21.51 -12.30
C VAL A 21 -9.16 -22.85 -11.93
N TYR A 22 -7.85 -23.01 -12.11
CA TYR A 22 -7.14 -24.26 -11.91
C TYR A 22 -6.31 -24.33 -10.63
N SER A 23 -6.17 -23.22 -9.90
CA SER A 23 -5.34 -23.17 -8.68
C SER A 23 -5.87 -22.14 -7.70
N ASP A 24 -5.76 -22.47 -6.42
CA ASP A 24 -6.00 -21.51 -5.36
C ASP A 24 -4.91 -20.43 -5.39
N SER A 25 -5.33 -19.19 -5.24
CA SER A 25 -4.43 -18.03 -5.22
C SER A 25 -4.24 -17.49 -3.82
N THR A 26 -3.07 -16.95 -3.59
CA THR A 26 -2.71 -16.18 -2.41
C THR A 26 -2.40 -14.74 -2.83
N VAL A 27 -2.22 -13.85 -1.86
CA VAL A 27 -1.76 -12.48 -2.14
C VAL A 27 -0.40 -12.49 -2.85
N ARG A 28 0.45 -13.52 -2.64
CA ARG A 28 1.72 -13.66 -3.37
C ARG A 28 1.50 -13.75 -4.88
N ASP A 29 0.51 -14.49 -5.35
CA ASP A 29 0.22 -14.62 -6.78
C ASP A 29 -0.16 -13.29 -7.43
N TYR A 30 -0.82 -12.40 -6.67
CA TYR A 30 -1.10 -11.02 -7.10
C TYR A 30 0.17 -10.17 -7.19
N VAL A 31 1.12 -10.39 -6.29
CA VAL A 31 2.45 -9.73 -6.36
C VAL A 31 3.20 -10.21 -7.60
N ASP A 32 3.20 -11.51 -7.89
CA ASP A 32 3.86 -12.09 -9.05
C ASP A 32 3.24 -11.59 -10.37
N GLU A 33 1.90 -11.44 -10.40
CA GLU A 33 1.22 -10.82 -11.54
C GLU A 33 1.67 -9.37 -11.74
N PHE A 34 1.78 -8.60 -10.66
CA PHE A 34 2.24 -7.22 -10.73
C PHE A 34 3.73 -7.15 -11.14
N GLU A 35 4.58 -8.01 -10.61
CA GLU A 35 6.00 -8.09 -10.96
C GLU A 35 6.19 -8.36 -12.46
N ARG A 36 5.41 -9.29 -13.05
CA ARG A 36 5.39 -9.55 -14.50
C ARG A 36 5.03 -8.30 -15.33
N GLN A 37 4.14 -7.45 -14.82
CA GLN A 37 3.84 -6.17 -15.48
C GLN A 37 5.00 -5.18 -15.38
N LEU A 38 5.74 -5.18 -14.27
CA LEU A 38 6.92 -4.32 -14.08
C LEU A 38 8.07 -4.71 -14.98
N ASP A 39 8.31 -6.00 -15.21
CA ASP A 39 9.37 -6.52 -16.08
C ASP A 39 9.27 -6.04 -17.53
N SER A 40 8.07 -5.66 -17.96
CA SER A 40 7.83 -5.07 -19.29
C SER A 40 8.10 -3.55 -19.35
N SER A 41 8.59 -2.94 -18.28
CA SER A 41 8.77 -1.50 -18.10
C SER A 41 10.17 -1.16 -17.57
N ASP A 42 10.47 0.14 -17.48
CA ASP A 42 11.70 0.64 -16.83
C ASP A 42 11.65 0.59 -15.29
N ASN A 43 10.52 0.18 -14.69
CA ASN A 43 10.38 0.10 -13.25
C ASN A 43 11.07 -1.14 -12.68
N ILE A 44 11.55 -1.05 -11.43
CA ILE A 44 12.32 -2.12 -10.79
C ILE A 44 11.58 -2.58 -9.53
N TYR A 45 11.23 -3.87 -9.48
CA TYR A 45 10.71 -4.50 -8.27
C TYR A 45 11.80 -4.66 -7.21
N LYS A 46 11.48 -4.29 -5.96
CA LYS A 46 12.39 -4.34 -4.80
C LYS A 46 11.87 -5.24 -3.67
N GLY A 47 10.82 -6.00 -3.91
CA GLY A 47 10.28 -6.94 -2.94
C GLY A 47 11.09 -8.22 -2.79
N GLU A 48 10.47 -9.24 -2.20
CA GLU A 48 11.06 -10.58 -2.10
C GLU A 48 11.08 -11.22 -3.48
N SER A 49 12.26 -11.71 -3.90
CA SER A 49 12.40 -12.48 -5.12
C SER A 49 11.69 -13.84 -4.95
N ASP A 50 11.14 -14.37 -6.04
CA ASP A 50 10.55 -15.69 -6.04
C ASP A 50 11.60 -16.73 -5.59
N GLY A 51 11.21 -17.58 -4.62
CA GLY A 51 12.11 -18.59 -4.05
C GLY A 51 13.09 -18.09 -2.98
N GLU A 52 13.05 -16.82 -2.56
CA GLU A 52 13.84 -16.37 -1.40
C GLU A 52 13.24 -16.92 -0.10
N ASP A 53 13.81 -18.02 0.38
CA ASP A 53 13.37 -18.60 1.67
C ASP A 53 14.00 -17.83 2.83
N LEU A 54 13.20 -16.95 3.45
CA LEU A 54 13.57 -16.21 4.66
C LEU A 54 13.27 -17.00 5.95
N SER A 55 12.63 -18.17 5.88
CA SER A 55 12.14 -18.93 7.04
C SER A 55 13.26 -19.38 8.01
N ASN A 56 14.48 -19.50 7.51
CA ASN A 56 15.65 -19.89 8.30
C ASN A 56 16.43 -18.71 8.89
N LEU A 57 15.98 -17.47 8.64
CA LEU A 57 16.63 -16.26 9.14
C LEU A 57 15.97 -15.79 10.45
N SER A 58 16.75 -15.11 11.31
CA SER A 58 16.17 -14.44 12.46
C SER A 58 15.32 -13.24 12.05
N ASP A 59 14.31 -12.89 12.84
CA ASP A 59 13.45 -11.71 12.60
C ASP A 59 14.27 -10.43 12.41
N SER A 60 15.38 -10.28 13.18
CA SER A 60 16.28 -9.12 13.03
C SER A 60 16.96 -9.08 11.67
N THR A 61 17.38 -10.23 11.14
CA THR A 61 18.02 -10.32 9.82
C THR A 61 17.01 -10.04 8.70
N ILE A 62 15.79 -10.57 8.82
CA ILE A 62 14.69 -10.28 7.90
C ILE A 62 14.41 -8.78 7.88
N TRP A 63 14.32 -8.18 9.07
CA TRP A 63 14.05 -6.76 9.21
C TRP A 63 15.12 -5.86 8.57
N GLU A 64 16.41 -6.18 8.74
CA GLU A 64 17.47 -5.41 8.08
C GLU A 64 17.39 -5.51 6.55
N LYS A 65 17.12 -6.70 6.00
CA LYS A 65 16.90 -6.86 4.56
C LYS A 65 15.73 -6.06 4.04
N LEU A 66 14.58 -6.06 4.75
CA LEU A 66 13.40 -5.27 4.38
C LEU A 66 13.70 -3.78 4.41
N LYS A 67 14.41 -3.28 5.44
CA LYS A 67 14.85 -1.88 5.51
C LYS A 67 15.73 -1.50 4.32
N ASP A 68 16.63 -2.37 3.89
CA ASP A 68 17.49 -2.09 2.74
C ASP A 68 16.71 -1.95 1.44
N ARG A 69 15.73 -2.82 1.23
CA ARG A 69 14.84 -2.79 0.07
C ARG A 69 13.98 -1.53 0.05
N ILE A 70 13.35 -1.19 1.20
CA ILE A 70 12.52 0.01 1.33
C ILE A 70 13.37 1.26 1.15
N TYR A 71 14.57 1.32 1.73
CA TYR A 71 15.49 2.45 1.58
C TYR A 71 15.87 2.71 0.12
N ASP A 72 16.05 1.65 -0.67
CA ASP A 72 16.39 1.72 -2.10
C ASP A 72 15.13 1.91 -2.98
N SER A 73 13.95 2.03 -2.41
CA SER A 73 12.69 2.22 -3.13
C SER A 73 12.27 3.68 -3.16
N SER A 74 11.56 4.08 -4.21
CA SER A 74 10.91 5.39 -4.34
C SER A 74 9.40 5.32 -4.16
N VAL A 75 8.84 4.14 -4.35
CA VAL A 75 7.39 3.88 -4.25
C VAL A 75 7.15 2.67 -3.37
N THR A 76 6.14 2.73 -2.51
CA THR A 76 5.63 1.59 -1.75
C THR A 76 4.18 1.33 -2.12
N VAL A 77 3.91 0.12 -2.60
CA VAL A 77 2.56 -0.39 -2.86
C VAL A 77 2.14 -1.26 -1.67
N VAL A 78 1.03 -0.95 -1.02
CA VAL A 78 0.48 -1.74 0.09
C VAL A 78 -0.72 -2.53 -0.40
N PHE A 79 -0.66 -3.86 -0.37
CA PHE A 79 -1.81 -4.68 -0.71
C PHE A 79 -2.75 -4.82 0.49
N ILE A 80 -4.01 -4.44 0.28
CA ILE A 80 -5.10 -4.62 1.24
C ILE A 80 -5.87 -5.86 0.82
N SER A 81 -5.85 -6.89 1.65
CA SER A 81 -6.57 -8.15 1.49
C SER A 81 -7.40 -8.45 2.73
N PRO A 82 -8.44 -9.31 2.66
CA PRO A 82 -9.28 -9.61 3.82
C PRO A 82 -8.52 -10.15 5.02
N GLY A 83 -7.51 -10.99 4.79
CA GLY A 83 -6.68 -11.59 5.84
C GLY A 83 -5.37 -10.86 6.13
N MET A 84 -5.18 -9.62 5.64
CA MET A 84 -3.92 -8.89 5.82
C MET A 84 -3.55 -8.68 7.29
N ARG A 85 -4.54 -8.61 8.19
CA ARG A 85 -4.38 -8.32 9.62
C ARG A 85 -4.76 -9.51 10.48
N GLU A 86 -3.87 -9.92 11.36
CA GLU A 86 -4.15 -10.88 12.42
C GLU A 86 -4.70 -10.12 13.64
N TRP A 87 -6.03 -10.17 13.85
CA TRP A 87 -6.75 -9.37 14.84
C TRP A 87 -6.37 -9.64 16.30
N TRP A 88 -5.80 -10.82 16.57
CA TRP A 88 -5.32 -11.22 17.91
C TRP A 88 -3.90 -10.74 18.22
N LYS A 89 -3.21 -10.16 17.24
CA LYS A 89 -1.89 -9.55 17.39
C LYS A 89 -1.99 -8.03 17.39
N SER A 90 -1.10 -7.37 18.12
CA SER A 90 -0.97 -5.92 18.02
C SER A 90 -0.38 -5.53 16.65
N ASP A 91 -0.59 -4.28 16.24
CA ASP A 91 0.01 -3.77 14.98
C ASP A 91 1.54 -3.88 15.02
N ARG A 92 2.15 -3.76 16.22
CA ARG A 92 3.61 -3.86 16.43
C ARG A 92 4.17 -5.28 16.26
N ASP A 93 3.33 -6.29 16.37
CA ASP A 93 3.71 -7.70 16.21
C ASP A 93 3.48 -8.21 14.77
N GLN A 94 3.26 -7.31 13.82
CA GLN A 94 3.01 -7.61 12.41
C GLN A 94 3.90 -6.76 11.51
N TRP A 95 4.33 -7.30 10.37
CA TRP A 95 5.35 -6.68 9.50
C TRP A 95 4.85 -5.43 8.75
N ILE A 96 3.67 -5.48 8.16
CA ILE A 96 3.13 -4.41 7.31
C ILE A 96 3.17 -3.03 7.99
N PRO A 97 2.77 -2.86 9.27
CA PRO A 97 2.88 -1.58 9.95
C PRO A 97 4.30 -1.01 9.99
N TRP A 98 5.31 -1.85 10.20
CA TRP A 98 6.71 -1.43 10.24
C TRP A 98 7.24 -1.08 8.84
N GLU A 99 6.87 -1.83 7.81
CA GLU A 99 7.22 -1.55 6.42
C GLU A 99 6.63 -0.21 5.98
N VAL A 100 5.35 0.04 6.29
CA VAL A 100 4.68 1.32 6.05
C VAL A 100 5.36 2.46 6.82
N SER A 101 5.64 2.25 8.12
CA SER A 101 6.33 3.24 8.96
C SER A 101 7.69 3.61 8.39
N TYR A 102 8.48 2.61 7.98
CA TYR A 102 9.81 2.83 7.42
C TYR A 102 9.76 3.53 6.05
N SER A 103 8.78 3.19 5.21
CA SER A 103 8.53 3.84 3.92
C SER A 103 8.16 5.32 4.07
N LEU A 104 7.52 5.69 5.18
CA LEU A 104 7.10 7.07 5.45
C LEU A 104 8.18 7.91 6.14
N LYS A 105 9.27 7.29 6.63
CA LYS A 105 10.36 7.98 7.34
C LYS A 105 11.48 8.36 6.37
N GLU A 106 12.03 9.55 6.58
CA GLU A 106 13.30 9.92 5.98
C GLU A 106 14.42 9.27 6.80
N THR A 107 15.28 8.51 6.13
CA THR A 107 16.37 7.78 6.78
C THR A 107 17.69 8.14 6.15
N SER A 108 18.64 8.62 6.97
CA SER A 108 19.99 8.91 6.50
C SER A 108 20.90 7.70 6.70
N ARG A 109 21.63 7.36 5.65
CA ARG A 109 22.67 6.30 5.66
C ARG A 109 23.96 6.81 5.07
N ARG A 110 25.08 6.20 5.44
CA ARG A 110 26.36 6.49 4.80
C ARG A 110 26.53 5.62 3.55
N ASN A 111 26.88 6.27 2.44
CA ASN A 111 27.23 5.57 1.21
C ASN A 111 28.64 4.93 1.31
N LYS A 112 29.06 4.19 0.28
CA LYS A 112 30.39 3.56 0.23
C LYS A 112 31.56 4.56 0.31
N ASN A 113 31.32 5.81 -0.01
CA ASN A 113 32.30 6.91 0.04
C ASN A 113 32.33 7.61 1.40
N GLY A 114 31.42 7.24 2.33
CA GLY A 114 31.29 7.85 3.65
C GLY A 114 30.36 9.06 3.71
N ASP A 115 29.76 9.49 2.58
CA ASP A 115 28.82 10.61 2.53
C ASP A 115 27.46 10.21 3.10
N SER A 116 26.80 11.16 3.78
CA SER A 116 25.43 10.96 4.26
C SER A 116 24.45 11.12 3.10
N VAL A 117 23.68 10.06 2.82
CA VAL A 117 22.59 10.08 1.85
C VAL A 117 21.29 9.84 2.60
N THR A 118 20.32 10.76 2.42
CA THR A 118 19.01 10.66 3.06
C THR A 118 17.98 10.19 2.05
N SER A 119 17.24 9.11 2.39
CA SER A 119 16.06 8.73 1.60
C SER A 119 14.94 9.74 1.84
N HIS A 120 14.12 9.95 0.83
CA HIS A 120 12.86 10.66 1.01
C HIS A 120 11.77 9.69 1.48
N CYS A 121 10.67 10.25 2.02
CA CYS A 121 9.43 9.51 2.21
C CYS A 121 8.99 8.91 0.88
N ASN A 122 8.65 7.60 0.85
CA ASN A 122 8.19 6.96 -0.38
C ASN A 122 6.81 7.47 -0.80
N ALA A 123 6.62 7.59 -2.11
CA ALA A 123 5.29 7.70 -2.68
C ALA A 123 4.48 6.43 -2.36
N MET A 124 3.21 6.57 -1.97
CA MET A 124 2.44 5.41 -1.50
C MET A 124 1.08 5.28 -2.19
N VAL A 125 0.72 4.04 -2.50
CA VAL A 125 -0.61 3.65 -2.97
C VAL A 125 -1.04 2.34 -2.29
N ALA A 126 -2.31 2.25 -1.91
CA ALA A 126 -2.91 1.03 -1.40
C ALA A 126 -3.73 0.36 -2.51
N VAL A 127 -3.45 -0.91 -2.77
CA VAL A 127 -4.18 -1.71 -3.77
C VAL A 127 -5.06 -2.71 -3.05
N VAL A 128 -6.36 -2.57 -3.24
CA VAL A 128 -7.37 -3.43 -2.63
C VAL A 128 -7.56 -4.65 -3.52
N LEU A 129 -7.29 -5.83 -2.98
CA LEU A 129 -7.51 -7.10 -3.67
C LEU A 129 -8.98 -7.51 -3.52
N PRO A 130 -9.55 -8.25 -4.49
CA PRO A 130 -10.87 -8.83 -4.35
C PRO A 130 -10.84 -9.96 -3.30
N ASP A 131 -11.92 -10.11 -2.53
CA ASP A 131 -12.11 -11.28 -1.67
C ASP A 131 -12.37 -12.55 -2.50
N GLU A 132 -12.50 -13.71 -1.85
CA GLU A 132 -12.74 -15.03 -2.49
C GLU A 132 -13.97 -15.05 -3.44
N THR A 133 -14.87 -14.07 -3.33
CA THR A 133 -16.06 -13.91 -4.18
C THR A 133 -15.89 -12.90 -5.30
N GLY A 134 -14.70 -12.31 -5.45
CA GLY A 134 -14.43 -11.22 -6.40
C GLY A 134 -14.93 -9.86 -5.94
N SER A 135 -15.38 -9.72 -4.70
CA SER A 135 -15.90 -8.48 -4.14
C SER A 135 -14.82 -7.64 -3.45
N TYR A 136 -15.01 -6.33 -3.48
CA TYR A 136 -14.18 -5.36 -2.73
C TYR A 136 -14.92 -4.79 -1.51
N SER A 137 -16.16 -5.24 -1.25
CA SER A 137 -17.07 -4.63 -0.29
C SER A 137 -16.60 -4.74 1.17
N TYR A 138 -15.70 -5.67 1.48
CA TYR A 138 -15.07 -5.75 2.80
C TYR A 138 -14.27 -4.49 3.14
N TYR A 139 -13.82 -3.73 2.12
CA TYR A 139 -13.09 -2.47 2.29
C TYR A 139 -13.69 -1.30 1.50
N LEU A 140 -14.11 -1.50 0.23
CA LEU A 140 -14.68 -0.48 -0.65
C LEU A 140 -16.14 -0.83 -0.95
N GLU A 141 -17.07 -0.29 -0.17
CA GLU A 141 -18.50 -0.52 -0.34
C GLU A 141 -19.16 0.64 -1.09
N SER A 142 -19.85 0.33 -2.18
CA SER A 142 -20.63 1.32 -2.91
C SER A 142 -21.95 1.60 -2.17
N LYS A 143 -22.29 2.87 -1.97
CA LYS A 143 -23.51 3.35 -1.33
C LYS A 143 -24.31 4.23 -2.30
N SER A 144 -25.63 4.11 -2.24
CA SER A 144 -26.58 4.92 -3.03
C SER A 144 -27.21 6.07 -2.24
N CYS A 145 -26.53 6.52 -1.17
CA CYS A 145 -27.06 7.53 -0.24
C CYS A 145 -27.22 8.94 -0.84
N CYS A 146 -26.64 9.20 -2.01
CA CYS A 146 -26.80 10.49 -2.69
C CYS A 146 -26.72 10.33 -4.20
N ALA A 147 -27.20 11.36 -4.92
CA ALA A 147 -27.09 11.41 -6.39
C ALA A 147 -25.63 11.26 -6.84
N GLY A 148 -25.34 10.27 -7.67
CA GLY A 148 -23.99 9.93 -8.13
C GLY A 148 -23.27 8.88 -7.28
N GLY A 149 -23.88 8.41 -6.17
CA GLY A 149 -23.32 7.38 -5.28
C GLY A 149 -22.17 7.89 -4.41
N CYS A 150 -21.76 7.06 -3.46
CA CYS A 150 -20.58 7.25 -2.59
C CYS A 150 -19.85 5.93 -2.46
N THR A 151 -18.56 5.98 -2.12
CA THR A 151 -17.79 4.80 -1.72
C THR A 151 -17.46 4.92 -0.24
N MET A 152 -17.94 3.99 0.56
CA MET A 152 -17.55 3.86 1.96
C MET A 152 -16.24 3.08 2.04
N HIS A 153 -15.27 3.59 2.79
CA HIS A 153 -14.03 2.91 3.10
C HIS A 153 -14.12 2.32 4.51
N HIS A 154 -14.11 1.01 4.64
CA HIS A 154 -14.10 0.29 5.92
C HIS A 154 -12.70 0.34 6.58
N THR A 155 -12.27 1.55 6.96
CA THR A 155 -10.92 1.80 7.49
C THR A 155 -10.62 1.11 8.82
N ASN A 156 -11.63 0.59 9.52
CA ASN A 156 -11.42 -0.19 10.73
C ASN A 156 -10.74 -1.53 10.46
N ASN A 157 -10.79 -2.02 9.23
CA ASN A 157 -10.11 -3.25 8.79
C ASN A 157 -8.61 -3.04 8.51
N LEU A 158 -8.14 -1.80 8.56
CA LEU A 158 -6.74 -1.46 8.31
C LEU A 158 -5.90 -1.45 9.58
N PHE A 159 -4.60 -1.57 9.42
CA PHE A 159 -3.63 -1.20 10.44
C PHE A 159 -3.73 0.29 10.76
N THR A 160 -3.45 0.64 12.02
CA THR A 160 -3.60 2.02 12.53
C THR A 160 -2.82 3.03 11.69
N ILE A 161 -1.58 2.71 11.31
CA ILE A 161 -0.75 3.60 10.50
C ILE A 161 -1.32 3.82 9.10
N VAL A 162 -1.86 2.79 8.45
CA VAL A 162 -2.50 2.92 7.14
C VAL A 162 -3.78 3.74 7.25
N LYS A 163 -4.62 3.45 8.28
CA LYS A 163 -5.85 4.18 8.56
C LYS A 163 -5.61 5.66 8.79
N LYS A 164 -4.58 6.05 9.57
CA LYS A 164 -4.26 7.44 9.87
C LYS A 164 -3.74 8.22 8.66
N ASN A 165 -3.25 7.54 7.63
CA ASN A 165 -2.83 8.15 6.36
C ASN A 165 -3.93 8.10 5.28
N LYS A 166 -5.19 7.82 5.70
CA LYS A 166 -6.41 7.97 4.90
C LYS A 166 -7.13 9.24 5.32
N PHE A 167 -7.67 9.98 4.34
CA PHE A 167 -8.41 11.22 4.57
C PHE A 167 -7.64 12.25 5.41
N ASN A 168 -6.31 12.27 5.27
CA ASN A 168 -5.38 13.06 6.08
C ASN A 168 -4.84 14.32 5.37
N ARG A 169 -5.46 14.73 4.25
CA ARG A 169 -5.11 15.99 3.58
C ARG A 169 -5.63 17.15 4.40
N VAL A 170 -4.73 18.05 4.84
CA VAL A 170 -5.05 19.21 5.68
C VAL A 170 -5.13 20.51 4.89
N LYS A 171 -4.39 20.61 3.77
CA LYS A 171 -4.45 21.76 2.86
C LYS A 171 -5.25 21.38 1.60
N ASN A 172 -6.06 22.31 1.10
CA ASN A 172 -6.85 22.11 -0.12
C ASN A 172 -7.77 20.88 -0.07
N SER A 173 -8.17 20.45 1.12
CA SER A 173 -9.14 19.36 1.27
C SER A 173 -10.53 19.87 0.91
N SER A 174 -11.31 19.04 0.21
CA SER A 174 -12.70 19.31 -0.09
C SER A 174 -13.58 18.21 0.47
N ASN A 175 -14.59 18.59 1.23
CA ASN A 175 -15.58 17.67 1.75
C ASN A 175 -16.99 18.29 1.69
N ARG A 176 -17.99 17.45 1.73
CA ARG A 176 -19.40 17.81 1.86
C ARG A 176 -20.12 16.76 2.68
N ASN A 177 -21.29 17.07 3.21
CA ASN A 177 -22.11 16.05 3.82
C ASN A 177 -22.90 15.30 2.74
N CYS A 178 -23.10 13.99 2.94
CA CYS A 178 -24.03 13.21 2.16
C CYS A 178 -25.47 13.36 2.73
N ASP A 179 -26.43 12.79 2.01
CA ASP A 179 -27.86 12.86 2.43
C ASP A 179 -28.12 12.14 3.78
N ASN A 180 -27.22 11.23 4.18
CA ASN A 180 -27.23 10.57 5.50
C ASN A 180 -26.37 11.29 6.56
N ASN A 181 -25.88 12.49 6.29
CA ASN A 181 -25.07 13.31 7.18
C ASN A 181 -23.62 12.79 7.40
N ASP A 182 -23.17 11.79 6.64
CA ASP A 182 -21.77 11.36 6.64
C ASP A 182 -20.91 12.32 5.84
N THR A 183 -19.64 12.47 6.22
CA THR A 183 -18.70 13.30 5.48
C THR A 183 -18.19 12.58 4.23
N ILE A 184 -18.41 13.20 3.07
CA ILE A 184 -17.85 12.76 1.79
C ILE A 184 -16.61 13.59 1.48
N TRP A 185 -15.52 12.91 1.32
CA TRP A 185 -14.28 13.51 0.84
C TRP A 185 -14.22 13.45 -0.69
N THR A 186 -13.75 14.51 -1.32
CA THR A 186 -13.65 14.63 -2.78
C THR A 186 -12.23 14.96 -3.20
N GLY A 187 -11.84 14.51 -4.39
CA GLY A 187 -10.50 14.71 -4.91
C GLY A 187 -9.44 13.86 -4.19
N THR A 188 -8.21 14.32 -4.19
CA THR A 188 -7.06 13.64 -3.58
C THR A 188 -7.02 13.94 -2.08
N CYS A 189 -7.72 13.16 -1.27
CA CYS A 189 -7.91 13.42 0.16
C CYS A 189 -7.05 12.55 1.08
N SER A 190 -6.32 11.56 0.53
CA SER A 190 -5.51 10.62 1.30
C SER A 190 -4.09 10.59 0.76
N TYR A 191 -3.07 10.57 1.63
CA TYR A 191 -1.70 10.29 1.19
C TYR A 191 -1.58 8.87 0.66
N ILE A 192 -2.08 7.88 1.41
CA ILE A 192 -2.19 6.49 0.96
C ILE A 192 -3.57 6.32 0.31
N GLU A 193 -3.70 6.65 -0.98
CA GLU A 193 -4.94 6.46 -1.72
C GLU A 193 -5.18 4.98 -2.00
N ALA A 194 -6.46 4.54 -1.94
CA ALA A 194 -6.83 3.16 -2.22
C ALA A 194 -7.43 3.03 -3.62
N VAL A 195 -7.00 2.00 -4.34
CA VAL A 195 -7.47 1.64 -5.68
C VAL A 195 -7.80 0.16 -5.74
N LYS A 196 -8.85 -0.23 -6.47
CA LYS A 196 -9.15 -1.65 -6.72
C LYS A 196 -8.07 -2.28 -7.58
N TRP A 197 -7.72 -3.54 -7.29
CA TRP A 197 -6.78 -4.31 -8.11
C TRP A 197 -7.12 -4.28 -9.60
N SER A 198 -8.38 -4.53 -9.95
CA SER A 198 -8.84 -4.53 -11.33
C SER A 198 -8.55 -3.24 -12.09
N SER A 199 -8.62 -2.09 -11.41
CA SER A 199 -8.26 -0.80 -12.00
C SER A 199 -6.76 -0.56 -11.99
N PHE A 200 -6.08 -0.97 -10.92
CA PHE A 200 -4.64 -0.80 -10.76
C PHE A 200 -3.86 -1.56 -11.82
N ILE A 201 -4.15 -2.84 -12.00
CA ILE A 201 -3.38 -3.70 -12.92
C ILE A 201 -3.55 -3.29 -14.40
N MET A 202 -4.68 -2.66 -14.76
CA MET A 202 -4.90 -2.15 -16.12
C MET A 202 -4.03 -0.94 -16.47
N ASP A 203 -3.69 -0.09 -15.49
CA ASP A 203 -2.93 1.14 -15.70
C ASP A 203 -2.19 1.55 -14.41
N TYR A 204 -1.32 0.65 -13.94
CA TYR A 204 -0.59 0.88 -12.68
C TYR A 204 0.30 2.12 -12.72
N GLN A 205 0.84 2.47 -13.88
CA GLN A 205 1.71 3.62 -14.06
C GLN A 205 1.01 4.91 -13.66
N LYS A 206 -0.24 5.10 -14.08
CA LYS A 206 -1.07 6.25 -13.68
C LYS A 206 -1.24 6.38 -12.16
N TYR A 207 -1.40 5.25 -11.44
CA TYR A 207 -1.57 5.28 -9.98
C TYR A 207 -0.25 5.54 -9.26
N ILE A 208 0.85 5.05 -9.81
CA ILE A 208 2.20 5.36 -9.31
C ILE A 208 2.53 6.84 -9.53
N GLU A 209 2.27 7.41 -10.71
CA GLU A 209 2.47 8.83 -11.00
C GLU A 209 1.67 9.71 -10.04
N LYS A 210 0.40 9.39 -9.80
CA LYS A 210 -0.41 10.09 -8.80
C LYS A 210 0.11 9.94 -7.37
N ALA A 211 0.74 8.81 -7.03
CA ALA A 211 1.37 8.65 -5.73
C ALA A 211 2.63 9.53 -5.60
N ILE A 212 3.41 9.63 -6.65
CA ILE A 212 4.59 10.52 -6.72
C ILE A 212 4.15 11.99 -6.62
N GLU A 213 3.11 12.39 -7.34
CA GLU A 213 2.53 13.74 -7.24
C GLU A 213 2.11 14.08 -5.80
N ARG A 214 1.52 13.13 -5.06
CA ARG A 214 1.20 13.32 -3.64
C ARG A 214 2.44 13.43 -2.77
N GLN A 215 3.46 12.65 -3.06
CA GLN A 215 4.73 12.69 -2.33
C GLN A 215 5.48 14.01 -2.57
N GLU A 216 5.45 14.57 -3.78
CA GLU A 216 5.99 15.91 -4.09
C GLU A 216 5.25 17.03 -3.33
N ASN A 217 3.97 16.81 -2.99
CA ASN A 217 3.13 17.73 -2.23
C ASN A 217 2.85 17.22 -0.80
N ILE A 218 3.81 16.52 -0.19
CA ILE A 218 3.64 15.84 1.11
C ILE A 218 3.25 16.80 2.24
N ASP A 219 3.64 18.06 2.17
CA ASP A 219 3.30 19.11 3.14
C ASP A 219 1.81 19.50 3.16
N GLU A 220 1.02 18.97 2.23
CA GLU A 220 -0.44 19.09 2.23
C GLU A 220 -1.13 18.03 3.12
N TYR A 221 -0.38 17.07 3.64
CA TYR A 221 -0.91 15.92 4.39
C TYR A 221 -0.37 15.88 5.81
N ASP A 222 -1.21 15.47 6.76
CA ASP A 222 -0.79 15.11 8.12
C ASP A 222 -0.32 13.64 8.13
N ILE A 223 0.98 13.43 8.03
CA ILE A 223 1.58 12.10 7.86
C ILE A 223 1.84 11.43 9.21
N CYS A 224 1.15 10.32 9.47
CA CYS A 224 1.42 9.45 10.60
C CYS A 224 2.53 8.45 10.25
N LYS A 225 3.67 8.53 10.95
CA LYS A 225 4.86 7.67 10.76
C LYS A 225 5.03 6.62 11.86
N GLU A 226 4.14 6.57 12.86
CA GLU A 226 4.27 5.71 14.04
C GLU A 226 3.37 4.48 13.97
N VAL A 227 3.91 3.32 14.43
CA VAL A 227 3.20 2.04 14.57
C VAL A 227 2.53 1.94 15.94
#